data_a0bc67b08228121191bbfb9c8b0eebe4
#
_entry.id   a0bc67b08228121191bbfb9c8b0eebe4
#
_cell.length_a   1.000
_cell.length_b   1.000
_cell.length_c   1.000
_cell.angle_alpha   90.00
_cell.angle_beta   90.00
_cell.angle_gamma   90.00
#
_symmetry.space_group_name_H-M   'P 1'
#
loop_
_entity.id
_entity.type
_entity.pdbx_description
1 polymer ?
#
loop_
_entity_poly.entity_id
_entity_poly.type
_entity_poly.pdbx_seq_one_letter_code
_entity_poly.pdbx_strand_id
1 'polypeptide(L)'
;DFVETAGLAGARVLEALLPLDCEVSVVLARDAAGVAACFPVAENSHRQGILDVSIVPARIAPALAESARQCALRIAAALDYIGTLGVEFFVSRGALYVNEMAPRPEDGALHRAGHRSGPRG
;
A
#
# COMPACT_ATOMS: atom_id res chain seq x y z
N ASP A 1 7.36 14.70 -0.91
CA ASP A 1 6.69 13.77 -1.29
C ASP A 1 5.97 13.85 -2.55
N PHE A 2 6.43 13.29 -3.60
CA PHE A 2 5.86 13.34 -4.90
C PHE A 2 5.23 12.00 -5.18
N VAL A 3 3.96 12.02 -5.56
CA VAL A 3 3.23 10.81 -5.86
C VAL A 3 2.52 10.97 -7.18
N GLU A 4 2.67 9.97 -8.05
CA GLU A 4 1.96 9.96 -9.32
C GLU A 4 1.19 8.67 -9.43
N THR A 5 0.11 8.69 -10.20
CA THR A 5 -0.72 7.52 -10.41
C THR A 5 -0.39 6.86 -11.73
N ALA A 6 -0.26 5.54 -11.71
CA ALA A 6 -0.04 4.77 -12.91
C ALA A 6 -1.03 3.62 -12.93
N GLY A 7 -1.73 3.43 -14.02
CA GLY A 7 -2.63 2.28 -14.15
C GLY A 7 -1.84 1.05 -14.55
N LEU A 8 -2.54 -0.04 -14.80
CA LEU A 8 -1.89 -1.27 -15.16
C LEU A 8 -1.01 -1.14 -16.39
N ALA A 9 -1.52 -0.49 -17.42
CA ALA A 9 -0.71 -0.27 -18.61
C ALA A 9 0.40 0.69 -18.30
N GLY A 10 0.12 1.70 -17.47
CA GLY A 10 1.13 2.66 -17.07
C GLY A 10 2.21 2.06 -16.22
N ALA A 11 1.89 1.03 -15.43
CA ALA A 11 2.89 0.40 -14.60
C ALA A 11 3.99 -0.24 -15.42
N ARG A 12 3.62 -0.87 -16.53
CA ARG A 12 4.65 -1.46 -17.38
C ARG A 12 5.51 -0.43 -18.04
N VAL A 13 4.93 0.69 -18.43
CA VAL A 13 5.69 1.77 -19.03
C VAL A 13 6.63 2.34 -17.99
N LEU A 14 6.17 2.48 -16.76
CA LEU A 14 7.00 3.02 -15.71
C LEU A 14 8.21 2.13 -15.48
N GLU A 15 8.01 0.82 -15.41
CA GLU A 15 9.11 -0.10 -15.20
C GLU A 15 10.12 -0.04 -16.34
N ALA A 16 9.67 0.25 -17.54
CA ALA A 16 10.57 0.33 -18.68
C ALA A 16 11.35 1.65 -18.71
N LEU A 17 10.75 2.70 -18.20
CA LEU A 17 11.37 4.03 -18.30
C LEU A 17 12.10 4.50 -17.05
N LEU A 18 11.72 4.01 -15.88
CA LEU A 18 12.32 4.46 -14.63
C LEU A 18 12.88 3.29 -13.86
N PRO A 19 14.00 3.48 -13.19
CA PRO A 19 14.54 2.41 -12.37
C PRO A 19 13.61 2.16 -11.19
N LEU A 20 13.27 0.91 -10.99
CA LEU A 20 12.40 0.54 -9.90
C LEU A 20 13.25 0.18 -8.69
N ASP A 21 13.18 0.99 -7.65
CA ASP A 21 13.96 0.73 -6.44
C ASP A 21 13.29 -0.38 -5.63
N CYS A 22 11.99 -0.28 -5.44
CA CYS A 22 11.25 -1.32 -4.72
C CYS A 22 9.76 -1.08 -4.89
N GLU A 23 8.97 -2.02 -4.41
CA GLU A 23 7.52 -1.90 -4.38
C GLU A 23 7.11 -1.94 -2.94
N VAL A 24 6.16 -1.08 -2.55
CA VAL A 24 5.66 -1.07 -1.19
C VAL A 24 4.15 -1.04 -1.21
N SER A 25 3.54 -1.46 -0.13
CA SER A 25 2.09 -1.41 -0.01
C SER A 25 1.68 -0.86 1.34
N VAL A 26 0.55 -0.19 1.35
CA VAL A 26 -0.07 0.32 2.54
C VAL A 26 -1.45 -0.31 2.62
N VAL A 27 -1.77 -0.91 3.75
CA VAL A 27 -3.11 -1.44 4.00
C VAL A 27 -3.71 -0.58 5.08
N LEU A 28 -4.91 -0.09 4.85
CA LEU A 28 -5.60 0.75 5.82
C LEU A 28 -7.02 0.24 6.01
N ALA A 29 -7.62 0.64 7.11
CA ALA A 29 -9.04 0.39 7.36
C ALA A 29 -9.66 1.72 7.72
N ARG A 30 -10.82 2.00 7.15
CA ARG A 30 -11.53 3.26 7.37
C ARG A 30 -12.99 2.95 7.63
N ASP A 31 -13.56 3.58 8.63
CA ASP A 31 -14.94 3.31 8.98
C ASP A 31 -15.88 4.38 8.41
N ALA A 32 -17.17 4.21 8.66
CA ALA A 32 -18.17 5.11 8.10
C ALA A 32 -18.05 6.53 8.63
N ALA A 33 -17.43 6.70 9.78
CA ALA A 33 -17.23 8.03 10.33
C ALA A 33 -15.98 8.70 9.76
N GLY A 34 -15.24 8.00 8.93
CA GLY A 34 -14.02 8.55 8.34
C GLY A 34 -12.80 8.35 9.19
N VAL A 35 -12.89 7.59 10.26
CA VAL A 35 -11.72 7.29 11.08
C VAL A 35 -10.96 6.18 10.42
N ALA A 36 -9.66 6.38 10.25
CA ALA A 36 -8.85 5.43 9.53
C ALA A 36 -7.56 5.12 10.27
N ALA A 37 -7.06 3.93 10.06
CA ALA A 37 -5.78 3.51 10.61
C ALA A 37 -5.02 2.76 9.54
N CYS A 38 -3.70 2.95 9.49
CA CYS A 38 -2.86 2.25 8.56
C CYS A 38 -2.02 1.22 9.28
N PHE A 39 -1.81 0.08 8.65
CA PHE A 39 -0.84 -0.89 9.13
C PHE A 39 0.54 -0.41 8.69
N PRO A 40 1.60 -0.97 9.25
CA PRO A 40 2.95 -0.57 8.81
C PRO A 40 3.15 -0.84 7.33
N VAL A 41 3.93 0.02 6.69
CA VAL A 41 4.20 -0.13 5.26
C VAL A 41 5.01 -1.39 5.02
N ALA A 42 4.64 -2.15 4.03
CA ALA A 42 5.31 -3.39 3.68
C ALA A 42 6.08 -3.21 2.38
N GLU A 43 7.25 -3.82 2.32
CA GLU A 43 8.03 -3.85 1.10
C GLU A 43 7.80 -5.21 0.46
N ASN A 44 7.48 -5.23 -0.82
CA ASN A 44 7.12 -6.46 -1.49
C ASN A 44 8.12 -6.79 -2.60
N SER A 45 8.40 -8.07 -2.75
CA SER A 45 9.29 -8.54 -3.78
C SER A 45 8.52 -9.54 -4.61
N HIS A 46 8.58 -9.42 -5.92
CA HIS A 46 7.88 -10.33 -6.81
C HIS A 46 8.87 -11.11 -7.63
N ARG A 47 8.49 -12.35 -7.95
CA ARG A 47 9.30 -13.16 -8.83
C ARG A 47 8.35 -13.73 -9.88
N GLN A 48 8.62 -13.42 -11.13
CA GLN A 48 7.79 -13.86 -12.24
C GLN A 48 6.33 -13.44 -12.05
N GLY A 49 6.15 -12.24 -11.54
CA GLY A 49 4.80 -11.69 -11.35
C GLY A 49 4.06 -12.18 -10.12
N ILE A 50 4.67 -13.08 -9.35
CA ILE A 50 4.03 -13.62 -8.16
C ILE A 50 4.73 -13.07 -6.94
N LEU A 51 3.95 -12.66 -5.94
CA LEU A 51 4.52 -12.14 -4.71
C LEU A 51 5.36 -13.22 -4.05
N ASP A 52 6.61 -12.90 -3.81
CA ASP A 52 7.55 -13.85 -3.26
C ASP A 52 7.80 -13.58 -1.78
N VAL A 53 8.09 -12.35 -1.43
CA VAL A 53 8.45 -11.99 -0.06
C VAL A 53 7.86 -10.64 0.28
N SER A 54 7.38 -10.49 1.51
CA SER A 54 7.01 -9.20 2.06
C SER A 54 7.83 -8.94 3.31
N ILE A 55 8.36 -7.76 3.43
CA ILE A 55 9.15 -7.34 4.59
C ILE A 55 8.45 -6.19 5.27
N VAL A 56 8.18 -6.33 6.57
CA VAL A 56 7.49 -5.32 7.35
C VAL A 56 8.33 -5.01 8.58
N PRO A 57 8.64 -3.76 8.83
CA PRO A 57 8.33 -2.60 8.00
C PRO A 57 9.22 -2.54 6.78
N ALA A 58 8.78 -1.81 5.78
CA ALA A 58 9.55 -1.64 4.55
C ALA A 58 10.89 -0.99 4.84
N ARG A 59 11.91 -1.39 4.08
CA ARG A 59 13.25 -0.84 4.26
C ARG A 59 13.39 0.40 3.38
N ILE A 60 12.65 1.44 3.71
CA ILE A 60 12.70 2.71 3.01
C ILE A 60 12.83 3.81 4.04
N ALA A 61 13.16 5.01 3.60
CA ALA A 61 13.29 6.13 4.50
C ALA A 61 11.99 6.37 5.24
N PRO A 62 12.03 6.67 6.53
CA PRO A 62 10.79 6.90 7.30
C PRO A 62 9.91 7.99 6.69
N ALA A 63 10.51 9.03 6.13
CA ALA A 63 9.74 10.08 5.50
C ALA A 63 8.96 9.56 4.28
N LEU A 64 9.56 8.65 3.53
CA LEU A 64 8.92 8.09 2.36
C LEU A 64 7.79 7.16 2.79
N ALA A 65 7.99 6.38 3.84
CA ALA A 65 6.94 5.53 4.37
C ALA A 65 5.76 6.37 4.85
N GLU A 66 6.04 7.50 5.49
CA GLU A 66 4.96 8.35 5.95
C GLU A 66 4.23 8.98 4.78
N SER A 67 4.95 9.36 3.72
CA SER A 67 4.31 9.88 2.52
C SER A 67 3.39 8.85 1.89
N ALA A 68 3.79 7.59 1.89
CA ALA A 68 2.95 6.53 1.35
C ALA A 68 1.68 6.38 2.18
N ARG A 69 1.79 6.41 3.51
CA ARG A 69 0.61 6.31 4.36
C ARG A 69 -0.32 7.49 4.15
N GLN A 70 0.22 8.71 4.09
CA GLN A 70 -0.60 9.89 3.90
C GLN A 70 -1.29 9.87 2.54
N CYS A 71 -0.60 9.41 1.52
CA CYS A 71 -1.19 9.29 0.20
C CYS A 71 -2.34 8.30 0.22
N ALA A 72 -2.14 7.14 0.84
CA ALA A 72 -3.19 6.12 0.90
C ALA A 72 -4.40 6.63 1.67
N LEU A 73 -4.17 7.36 2.77
CA LEU A 73 -5.27 7.91 3.54
C LEU A 73 -6.05 8.95 2.73
N ARG A 74 -5.35 9.78 1.97
CA ARG A 74 -6.02 10.77 1.14
C ARG A 74 -6.83 10.13 0.03
N ILE A 75 -6.31 9.05 -0.56
CA ILE A 75 -7.05 8.32 -1.58
C ILE A 75 -8.34 7.76 -0.98
N ALA A 76 -8.23 7.13 0.17
CA ALA A 76 -9.41 6.53 0.81
C ALA A 76 -10.43 7.59 1.16
N ALA A 77 -10.00 8.75 1.64
CA ALA A 77 -10.90 9.84 1.98
C ALA A 77 -11.58 10.40 0.72
N ALA A 78 -10.81 10.57 -0.34
CA ALA A 78 -11.36 11.10 -1.59
C ALA A 78 -12.41 10.17 -2.18
N LEU A 79 -12.25 8.87 -1.97
CA LEU A 79 -13.21 7.89 -2.45
C LEU A 79 -14.33 7.66 -1.46
N ASP A 80 -14.25 8.26 -0.29
CA ASP A 80 -15.20 8.03 0.81
C ASP A 80 -15.29 6.53 1.07
N TYR A 81 -14.14 5.88 1.06
CA TYR A 81 -14.06 4.43 1.14
C TYR A 81 -14.34 3.94 2.56
N ILE A 82 -15.12 2.90 2.67
CA ILE A 82 -15.40 2.26 3.95
C ILE A 82 -14.93 0.82 3.86
N GLY A 83 -14.08 0.41 4.79
CA GLY A 83 -13.55 -0.95 4.79
C GLY A 83 -12.04 -0.95 4.71
N THR A 84 -11.50 -2.06 4.30
CA THR A 84 -10.05 -2.26 4.21
C THR A 84 -9.60 -2.06 2.77
N LEU A 85 -8.58 -1.25 2.59
CA LEU A 85 -8.07 -0.91 1.27
C LEU A 85 -6.57 -1.14 1.23
N GLY A 86 -6.11 -1.76 0.17
CA GLY A 86 -4.66 -1.88 -0.06
C GLY A 86 -4.26 -0.97 -1.20
N VAL A 87 -3.18 -0.22 -1.01
CA VAL A 87 -2.64 0.66 -2.05
C VAL A 87 -1.21 0.24 -2.29
N GLU A 88 -0.87 -0.03 -3.54
CA GLU A 88 0.47 -0.45 -3.90
C GLU A 88 1.17 0.66 -4.65
N PHE A 89 2.45 0.83 -4.32
CA PHE A 89 3.26 1.89 -4.92
C PHE A 89 4.54 1.32 -5.49
N PHE A 90 5.00 1.94 -6.56
CA PHE A 90 6.38 1.78 -7.01
C PHE A 90 7.19 2.90 -6.40
N VAL A 91 8.41 2.60 -6.02
CA VAL A 91 9.36 3.60 -5.53
C VAL A 91 10.46 3.71 -6.54
N SER A 92 10.69 4.91 -7.05
CA SER A 92 11.77 5.17 -8.00
C SER A 92 12.41 6.49 -7.64
N ARG A 93 13.70 6.46 -7.35
CA ARG A 93 14.47 7.67 -7.07
C ARG A 93 13.83 8.53 -5.99
N GLY A 94 13.33 7.89 -4.95
CA GLY A 94 12.73 8.60 -3.83
C GLY A 94 11.34 9.13 -4.08
N ALA A 95 10.73 8.80 -5.20
CA ALA A 95 9.37 9.22 -5.52
C ALA A 95 8.44 8.02 -5.48
N LEU A 96 7.19 8.28 -5.13
CA LEU A 96 6.16 7.26 -5.06
C LEU A 96 5.24 7.36 -6.25
N TYR A 97 4.91 6.23 -6.84
CA TYR A 97 3.99 6.16 -7.96
C TYR A 97 2.93 5.14 -7.60
N VAL A 98 1.68 5.55 -7.59
CA VAL A 98 0.59 4.63 -7.24
C VAL A 98 0.44 3.63 -8.39
N ASN A 99 0.58 2.36 -8.07
CA ASN A 99 0.45 1.32 -9.06
C ASN A 99 -0.97 0.78 -9.10
N GLU A 100 -1.50 0.43 -7.94
CA GLU A 100 -2.77 -0.26 -7.91
C GLU A 100 -3.42 -0.06 -6.56
N MET A 101 -4.75 -0.07 -6.51
CA MET A 101 -5.45 -0.08 -5.24
C MET A 101 -6.61 -1.05 -5.37
N ALA A 102 -6.91 -1.73 -4.31
CA ALA A 102 -7.97 -2.73 -4.31
C ALA A 102 -8.48 -2.96 -2.90
N PRO A 103 -9.77 -3.27 -2.79
CA PRO A 103 -10.30 -3.67 -1.49
C PRO A 103 -9.57 -4.91 -1.00
N ARG A 104 -9.43 -5.00 0.31
CA ARG A 104 -8.87 -6.18 0.93
C ARG A 104 -9.92 -6.81 1.82
N PRO A 105 -10.03 -8.13 1.82
CA PRO A 105 -10.97 -8.78 2.72
C PRO A 105 -10.55 -8.50 4.15
N GLU A 106 -11.52 -8.14 5.00
CA GLU A 106 -11.22 -7.90 6.37
C GLU A 106 -10.58 -9.09 7.01
N ASP A 107 -11.04 -10.27 6.69
CA ASP A 107 -10.48 -11.47 7.25
C ASP A 107 -9.02 -11.58 6.94
N GLY A 108 -8.63 -11.28 5.74
CA GLY A 108 -7.25 -11.42 5.36
C GLY A 108 -6.37 -10.38 5.98
N ALA A 109 -6.81 -9.14 6.01
CA ALA A 109 -5.96 -8.07 6.46
C ALA A 109 -6.09 -7.77 7.93
N LEU A 110 -7.30 -7.49 8.38
CA LEU A 110 -7.50 -7.13 9.75
C LEU A 110 -7.36 -8.31 10.66
N HIS A 111 -7.87 -9.41 10.28
CA HIS A 111 -7.81 -10.59 11.08
C HIS A 111 -6.38 -10.98 11.37
N ARG A 112 -5.54 -10.97 10.39
CA ARG A 112 -4.20 -11.32 10.62
C ARG A 112 -3.48 -10.35 11.45
N ALA A 113 -3.71 -9.09 11.27
CA ALA A 113 -3.03 -8.08 12.00
C ALA A 113 -3.46 -8.02 13.42
N GLY A 114 -4.74 -8.22 13.67
CA GLY A 114 -5.21 -8.08 15.00
C GLY A 114 -5.49 -9.36 15.64
N HIS A 115 -5.41 -10.40 14.95
CA HIS A 115 -5.93 -11.60 15.40
C HIS A 115 -5.27 -12.11 16.54
N ARG A 116 -4.16 -11.79 16.68
CA ARG A 116 -3.60 -12.21 17.68
C ARG A 116 -4.36 -11.93 18.75
N SER A 117 -5.14 -11.06 18.68
CA SER A 117 -5.90 -10.70 19.74
C SER A 117 -6.96 -11.61 19.90
N GLY A 118 -7.10 -12.46 19.37
CA GLY A 118 -8.11 -13.12 19.66
C GLY A 118 -9.05 -13.44 18.99
N PRO A 119 -9.62 -14.13 19.25
CA PRO A 119 -10.60 -14.54 18.60
C PRO A 119 -11.53 -13.80 18.45
N ARG A 120 -11.53 -13.09 18.49
CA ARG A 120 -12.41 -12.40 18.35
C ARG A 120 -12.82 -12.70 17.45
N GLY A 121 -12.41 -13.21 17.17
CA GLY A 121 -12.96 -13.42 16.40
C GLY A 121 -13.01 -12.97 15.98
#